data_5ca3631cc10a3ee39bbbd6650b68f6ce
#
_entry.id   5ca3631cc10a3ee39bbbd6650b68f6ce
#
_cell.length_a   1.000
_cell.length_b   1.000
_cell.length_c   1.000
_cell.angle_alpha   90.00
_cell.angle_beta   90.00
_cell.angle_gamma   90.00
#
_symmetry.space_group_name_H-M   'P 1'
#
loop_
_entity.id
_entity.type
_entity.pdbx_description
1 polymer ?
#
loop_
_entity_poly.entity_id
_entity_poly.type
_entity_poly.pdbx_seq_one_letter_code
_entity_poly.pdbx_strand_id
1 'polypeptide(L)'
;MRAARSPADRFAEKTCPAPPSECLLWLGAVNNMGYGMILVGGRGGKLTLAHRLAWELSHGPVPQGALVLHKCDTPSCVNERHLFLGDQFANMADMVQKGRSKSARMTHCKHGHERTVDSCYVYTSPKREIRCKACVADRAARYKASHPWAAKAATKRQGDKRREMRHAAKAAAITTKGK
;
A
#
# COMPACT_ATOMS: atom_id res chain seq x y z
N MET A 1 24.61 -39.05 -25.14
CA MET A 1 24.39 -38.04 -24.09
C MET A 1 23.25 -37.13 -24.54
N ARG A 2 22.18 -36.94 -23.74
CA ARG A 2 21.11 -35.96 -24.09
C ARG A 2 21.67 -34.56 -23.88
N ALA A 3 21.60 -33.72 -24.92
CA ALA A 3 21.97 -32.31 -24.81
C ALA A 3 21.16 -31.64 -23.65
N ALA A 4 21.84 -30.81 -22.89
CA ALA A 4 21.17 -30.06 -21.80
C ALA A 4 20.15 -29.08 -22.40
N ARG A 5 18.86 -29.22 -22.04
CA ARG A 5 17.81 -28.36 -22.53
C ARG A 5 18.03 -26.91 -22.06
N SER A 6 17.82 -25.96 -22.97
CA SER A 6 17.96 -24.55 -22.65
C SER A 6 16.94 -24.10 -21.56
N PRO A 7 17.19 -23.02 -20.83
CA PRO A 7 16.17 -22.43 -19.90
C PRO A 7 14.87 -22.08 -20.64
N ALA A 8 14.92 -21.62 -21.88
CA ALA A 8 13.78 -21.28 -22.71
C ALA A 8 12.91 -22.50 -23.04
N ASP A 9 13.52 -23.61 -23.45
CA ASP A 9 12.80 -24.88 -23.76
C ASP A 9 12.10 -25.42 -22.52
N ARG A 10 12.80 -25.41 -21.38
CA ARG A 10 12.25 -25.88 -20.11
C ARG A 10 11.14 -24.94 -19.57
N PHE A 11 11.19 -23.65 -19.92
CA PHE A 11 10.17 -22.69 -19.62
C PHE A 11 8.92 -22.95 -20.46
N ALA A 12 9.04 -23.10 -21.77
CA ALA A 12 7.95 -23.36 -22.70
C ALA A 12 7.16 -24.64 -22.35
N GLU A 13 7.87 -25.72 -22.01
CA GLU A 13 7.24 -27.01 -21.61
C GLU A 13 6.35 -26.91 -20.35
N LYS A 14 6.51 -25.85 -19.54
CA LYS A 14 5.81 -25.68 -18.26
C LYS A 14 4.80 -24.53 -18.28
N THR A 15 4.33 -24.17 -19.45
CA THR A 15 3.34 -23.11 -19.59
C THR A 15 2.05 -23.63 -20.24
N CYS A 16 0.91 -23.08 -19.83
CA CYS A 16 -0.40 -23.43 -20.37
C CYS A 16 -1.25 -22.17 -20.56
N PRO A 17 -1.82 -21.93 -21.75
CA PRO A 17 -2.79 -20.87 -21.97
C PRO A 17 -4.03 -21.07 -21.10
N ALA A 18 -4.60 -19.99 -20.54
CA ALA A 18 -5.80 -20.01 -19.72
C ALA A 18 -6.85 -19.02 -20.25
N PRO A 19 -7.61 -19.38 -21.31
CA PRO A 19 -8.71 -18.58 -21.77
C PRO A 19 -9.85 -18.57 -20.70
N PRO A 20 -10.64 -17.50 -20.59
CA PRO A 20 -10.64 -16.29 -21.41
C PRO A 20 -9.68 -15.19 -20.93
N SER A 21 -8.92 -15.42 -19.85
CA SER A 21 -8.07 -14.40 -19.20
C SER A 21 -6.83 -13.99 -20.00
N GLU A 22 -6.54 -14.66 -21.13
CA GLU A 22 -5.29 -14.55 -21.90
C GLU A 22 -4.01 -14.76 -21.07
N CYS A 23 -4.13 -15.25 -19.85
CA CYS A 23 -2.97 -15.60 -19.03
C CYS A 23 -2.27 -16.83 -19.62
N LEU A 24 -0.94 -16.81 -19.56
CA LEU A 24 -0.10 -17.99 -19.75
C LEU A 24 0.32 -18.48 -18.37
N LEU A 25 -0.25 -19.58 -17.90
CA LEU A 25 -0.01 -20.07 -16.55
C LEU A 25 1.22 -20.96 -16.45
N TRP A 26 1.97 -20.79 -15.39
CA TRP A 26 3.09 -21.64 -15.03
C TRP A 26 2.61 -22.92 -14.35
N LEU A 27 2.99 -24.07 -14.89
CA LEU A 27 2.66 -25.40 -14.38
C LEU A 27 3.78 -26.05 -13.55
N GLY A 28 4.90 -25.38 -13.39
CA GLY A 28 6.02 -25.89 -12.59
C GLY A 28 5.86 -25.58 -11.09
N ALA A 29 6.94 -25.75 -10.33
CA ALA A 29 6.97 -25.43 -8.90
C ALA A 29 6.59 -23.96 -8.64
N VAL A 30 5.88 -23.72 -7.53
CA VAL A 30 5.50 -22.38 -7.07
C VAL A 30 5.98 -22.16 -5.64
N ASN A 31 6.20 -20.89 -5.27
CA ASN A 31 6.49 -20.52 -3.90
C ASN A 31 5.20 -20.35 -3.07
N ASN A 32 5.33 -20.06 -1.78
CA ASN A 32 4.20 -19.88 -0.83
C ASN A 32 3.24 -18.74 -1.21
N MET A 33 3.65 -17.85 -2.11
CA MET A 33 2.83 -16.76 -2.62
C MET A 33 2.20 -17.05 -3.98
N GLY A 34 2.36 -18.27 -4.51
CA GLY A 34 1.81 -18.69 -5.80
C GLY A 34 2.66 -18.28 -7.01
N TYR A 35 3.82 -17.68 -6.82
CA TYR A 35 4.71 -17.32 -7.94
C TYR A 35 5.47 -18.54 -8.45
N GLY A 36 5.49 -18.71 -9.77
CA GLY A 36 6.26 -19.74 -10.43
C GLY A 36 7.76 -19.64 -10.17
N MET A 37 8.40 -20.79 -9.97
CA MET A 37 9.83 -20.91 -9.71
C MET A 37 10.50 -21.77 -10.77
N ILE A 38 11.63 -21.34 -11.29
CA ILE A 38 12.43 -22.07 -12.26
C ILE A 38 13.92 -21.99 -11.93
N LEU A 39 14.63 -23.11 -12.07
CA LEU A 39 16.08 -23.15 -11.92
C LEU A 39 16.74 -22.77 -13.26
N VAL A 40 17.51 -21.71 -13.29
CA VAL A 40 18.27 -21.24 -14.45
C VAL A 40 19.75 -21.61 -14.29
N GLY A 41 20.35 -22.21 -15.30
CA GLY A 41 21.72 -22.70 -15.20
C GLY A 41 21.82 -24.10 -14.60
N GLY A 42 22.25 -25.13 -15.10
CA GLY A 42 22.34 -26.52 -14.69
C GLY A 42 22.50 -26.83 -13.18
N ARG A 43 23.32 -27.81 -12.84
CA ARG A 43 23.67 -28.14 -11.45
C ARG A 43 24.34 -26.92 -10.77
N GLY A 44 23.78 -26.43 -9.68
CA GLY A 44 24.24 -25.18 -9.01
C GLY A 44 23.68 -23.89 -9.61
N GLY A 45 22.72 -23.98 -10.53
CA GLY A 45 22.06 -22.83 -11.12
C GLY A 45 21.25 -22.00 -10.10
N LYS A 46 20.85 -20.82 -10.53
CA LYS A 46 20.06 -19.87 -9.71
C LYS A 46 18.57 -20.16 -9.81
N LEU A 47 17.90 -20.31 -8.66
CA LEU A 47 16.44 -20.35 -8.61
C LEU A 47 15.90 -18.94 -8.87
N THR A 48 15.04 -18.80 -9.87
CA THR A 48 14.50 -17.52 -10.34
C THR A 48 12.98 -17.60 -10.43
N LEU A 49 12.30 -16.47 -10.35
CA LEU A 49 10.86 -16.38 -10.58
C LEU A 49 10.54 -16.57 -12.06
N ALA A 50 9.57 -17.43 -12.38
CA ALA A 50 9.22 -17.77 -13.75
C ALA A 50 8.78 -16.55 -14.58
N HIS A 51 7.97 -15.65 -14.00
CA HIS A 51 7.55 -14.41 -14.67
C HIS A 51 8.74 -13.46 -14.94
N ARG A 52 9.77 -13.45 -14.06
CA ARG A 52 10.99 -12.69 -14.32
C ARG A 52 11.77 -13.26 -15.49
N LEU A 53 11.90 -14.59 -15.57
CA LEU A 53 12.50 -15.23 -16.73
C LEU A 53 11.70 -14.98 -18.00
N ALA A 54 10.35 -15.00 -17.93
CA ALA A 54 9.49 -14.66 -19.07
C ALA A 54 9.82 -13.26 -19.62
N TRP A 55 9.93 -12.28 -18.73
CA TRP A 55 10.34 -10.92 -19.09
C TRP A 55 11.74 -10.89 -19.74
N GLU A 56 12.71 -11.55 -19.11
CA GLU A 56 14.10 -11.57 -19.59
C GLU A 56 14.23 -12.23 -20.96
N LEU A 57 13.44 -13.25 -21.27
CA LEU A 57 13.43 -13.92 -22.56
C LEU A 57 12.89 -13.03 -23.69
N SER A 58 11.94 -12.15 -23.40
CA SER A 58 11.26 -11.32 -24.39
C SER A 58 11.87 -9.91 -24.52
N HIS A 59 12.36 -9.33 -23.41
CA HIS A 59 12.78 -7.92 -23.36
C HIS A 59 14.25 -7.74 -22.94
N GLY A 60 14.95 -8.84 -22.62
CA GLY A 60 16.32 -8.78 -22.10
C GLY A 60 16.37 -8.59 -20.57
N PRO A 61 17.57 -8.38 -20.01
CA PRO A 61 17.81 -8.41 -18.57
C PRO A 61 17.02 -7.33 -17.83
N VAL A 62 16.46 -7.71 -16.69
CA VAL A 62 15.74 -6.77 -15.79
C VAL A 62 16.76 -5.81 -15.16
N PRO A 63 16.57 -4.47 -15.29
CA PRO A 63 17.45 -3.49 -14.68
C PRO A 63 17.59 -3.66 -13.16
N GLN A 64 18.73 -3.26 -12.62
CA GLN A 64 18.98 -3.33 -11.18
C GLN A 64 17.97 -2.46 -10.42
N GLY A 65 17.36 -3.04 -9.38
CA GLY A 65 16.34 -2.35 -8.58
C GLY A 65 14.92 -2.40 -9.19
N ALA A 66 14.76 -2.79 -10.45
CA ALA A 66 13.44 -2.96 -11.05
C ALA A 66 12.78 -4.28 -10.65
N LEU A 67 11.46 -4.23 -10.50
CA LEU A 67 10.58 -5.36 -10.24
C LEU A 67 9.78 -5.68 -11.49
N VAL A 68 9.56 -6.97 -11.75
CA VAL A 68 8.60 -7.41 -12.76
C VAL A 68 7.27 -7.63 -12.08
N LEU A 69 6.27 -6.85 -12.46
CA LEU A 69 4.94 -6.78 -11.84
C LEU A 69 3.87 -7.30 -12.80
N HIS A 70 2.73 -7.75 -12.23
CA HIS A 70 1.59 -8.28 -12.99
C HIS A 70 0.47 -7.24 -13.15
N LYS A 71 0.01 -7.03 -14.38
CA LYS A 71 -1.23 -6.28 -14.65
C LYS A 71 -2.48 -7.10 -14.27
N CYS A 72 -2.41 -8.44 -14.48
CA CYS A 72 -3.54 -9.38 -14.29
C CYS A 72 -3.73 -9.88 -12.87
N ASP A 73 -2.86 -9.53 -11.93
CA ASP A 73 -2.87 -9.99 -10.51
C ASP A 73 -2.83 -11.51 -10.30
N THR A 74 -2.40 -12.26 -11.31
CA THR A 74 -2.25 -13.72 -11.25
C THR A 74 -0.78 -14.07 -11.02
N PRO A 75 -0.38 -14.52 -9.82
CA PRO A 75 1.04 -14.76 -9.49
C PRO A 75 1.72 -15.81 -10.37
N SER A 76 0.98 -16.81 -10.83
CA SER A 76 1.47 -17.88 -11.71
C SER A 76 1.48 -17.49 -13.18
N CYS A 77 1.00 -16.30 -13.56
CA CYS A 77 1.00 -15.85 -14.95
C CYS A 77 2.43 -15.51 -15.41
N VAL A 78 2.80 -16.02 -16.58
CA VAL A 78 4.08 -15.74 -17.23
C VAL A 78 3.91 -15.13 -18.62
N ASN A 79 2.70 -14.63 -18.96
CA ASN A 79 2.45 -13.92 -20.21
C ASN A 79 3.15 -12.55 -20.17
N GLU A 80 4.10 -12.31 -21.08
CA GLU A 80 4.87 -11.07 -21.17
C GLU A 80 4.00 -9.81 -21.30
N ARG A 81 2.86 -9.90 -22.00
CA ARG A 81 1.90 -8.80 -22.19
C ARG A 81 1.21 -8.39 -20.89
N HIS A 82 1.15 -9.31 -19.94
CA HIS A 82 0.58 -9.08 -18.60
C HIS A 82 1.62 -8.61 -17.58
N LEU A 83 2.88 -8.50 -18.00
CA LEU A 83 3.98 -8.03 -17.14
C LEU A 83 4.34 -6.58 -17.47
N PHE A 84 4.94 -5.91 -16.52
CA PHE A 84 5.56 -4.60 -16.68
C PHE A 84 6.67 -4.38 -15.66
N LEU A 85 7.61 -3.50 -15.98
CA LEU A 85 8.65 -3.09 -15.03
C LEU A 85 8.13 -1.96 -14.13
N GLY A 86 8.45 -2.05 -12.87
CA GLY A 86 8.18 -1.01 -11.89
C GLY A 86 9.17 -1.08 -10.74
N ASP A 87 9.12 -0.11 -9.86
CA ASP A 87 9.82 -0.11 -8.60
C ASP A 87 8.89 -0.45 -7.43
N GLN A 88 9.37 -0.40 -6.22
CA GLN A 88 8.57 -0.62 -5.02
C GLN A 88 7.41 0.39 -4.89
N PHE A 89 7.63 1.63 -5.35
CA PHE A 89 6.59 2.65 -5.30
C PHE A 89 5.45 2.34 -6.28
N ALA A 90 5.78 1.98 -7.53
CA ALA A 90 4.81 1.55 -8.53
C ALA A 90 4.01 0.32 -8.07
N ASN A 91 4.67 -0.67 -7.46
CA ASN A 91 4.00 -1.84 -6.88
C ASN A 91 3.01 -1.46 -5.77
N MET A 92 3.37 -0.53 -4.88
CA MET A 92 2.47 -0.05 -3.84
C MET A 92 1.30 0.76 -4.42
N ALA A 93 1.54 1.59 -5.42
CA ALA A 93 0.52 2.37 -6.10
C ALA A 93 -0.52 1.45 -6.79
N ASP A 94 -0.05 0.43 -7.52
CA ASP A 94 -0.90 -0.59 -8.14
C ASP A 94 -1.74 -1.36 -7.10
N MET A 95 -1.13 -1.73 -5.97
CA MET A 95 -1.84 -2.37 -4.86
C MET A 95 -2.96 -1.49 -4.29
N VAL A 96 -2.73 -0.18 -4.17
CA VAL A 96 -3.73 0.78 -3.67
C VAL A 96 -4.83 1.00 -4.70
N GLN A 97 -4.46 1.21 -5.97
CA GLN A 97 -5.40 1.44 -7.07
C GLN A 97 -6.35 0.26 -7.26
N LYS A 98 -5.86 -0.96 -7.14
CA LYS A 98 -6.64 -2.21 -7.23
C LYS A 98 -7.33 -2.61 -5.93
N GLY A 99 -7.31 -1.77 -4.91
CA GLY A 99 -7.97 -2.04 -3.61
C GLY A 99 -7.43 -3.25 -2.86
N ARG A 100 -6.22 -3.74 -3.19
CA ARG A 100 -5.62 -4.93 -2.59
C ARG A 100 -4.98 -4.68 -1.23
N SER A 101 -4.81 -3.43 -0.84
CA SER A 101 -4.22 -3.11 0.46
C SER A 101 -5.14 -3.57 1.60
N LYS A 102 -4.55 -4.08 2.69
CA LYS A 102 -5.30 -4.51 3.88
C LYS A 102 -6.20 -3.38 4.40
N SER A 103 -5.72 -2.14 4.36
CA SER A 103 -6.48 -0.97 4.81
C SER A 103 -7.68 -0.66 3.92
N ALA A 104 -7.58 -0.87 2.59
CA ALA A 104 -8.69 -0.67 1.66
C ALA A 104 -9.81 -1.71 1.82
N ARG A 105 -9.44 -2.94 2.25
CA ARG A 105 -10.41 -4.03 2.49
C ARG A 105 -11.07 -3.98 3.86
N MET A 106 -10.57 -3.15 4.77
CA MET A 106 -11.13 -3.06 6.12
C MET A 106 -12.36 -2.17 6.12
N THR A 107 -13.55 -2.75 6.12
CA THR A 107 -14.83 -2.04 6.25
C THR A 107 -15.10 -1.56 7.67
N HIS A 108 -14.46 -2.17 8.67
CA HIS A 108 -14.60 -1.83 10.09
C HIS A 108 -13.23 -1.62 10.75
N CYS A 109 -13.16 -0.81 11.79
CA CYS A 109 -11.97 -0.69 12.62
C CYS A 109 -11.87 -1.88 13.61
N LYS A 110 -10.75 -2.00 14.33
CA LYS A 110 -10.53 -3.07 15.32
C LYS A 110 -11.56 -3.11 16.47
N HIS A 111 -12.35 -2.06 16.63
CA HIS A 111 -13.41 -1.95 17.64
C HIS A 111 -14.82 -2.09 17.04
N GLY A 112 -14.93 -2.52 15.77
CA GLY A 112 -16.20 -2.78 15.11
C GLY A 112 -16.91 -1.55 14.53
N HIS A 113 -16.35 -0.34 14.62
CA HIS A 113 -16.96 0.83 13.98
C HIS A 113 -16.75 0.79 12.46
N GLU A 114 -17.80 1.07 11.72
CA GLU A 114 -17.76 1.15 10.25
C GLU A 114 -16.77 2.25 9.78
N ARG A 115 -16.02 1.94 8.71
CA ARG A 115 -15.02 2.82 8.12
C ARG A 115 -15.52 3.33 6.77
N THR A 116 -16.14 4.49 6.79
CA THR A 116 -16.50 5.26 5.59
C THR A 116 -15.60 6.51 5.47
N VAL A 117 -15.70 7.21 4.36
CA VAL A 117 -14.99 8.50 4.17
C VAL A 117 -15.37 9.48 5.27
N ASP A 118 -16.66 9.49 5.68
CA ASP A 118 -17.17 10.39 6.69
C ASP A 118 -16.84 9.97 8.12
N SER A 119 -16.67 8.68 8.38
CA SER A 119 -16.39 8.13 9.71
C SER A 119 -14.91 8.09 10.08
N CYS A 120 -14.01 8.52 9.18
CA CYS A 120 -12.57 8.50 9.38
C CYS A 120 -11.90 9.87 9.22
N TYR A 121 -10.82 10.08 9.98
CA TYR A 121 -9.83 11.12 9.70
C TYR A 121 -8.74 10.55 8.81
N VAL A 122 -8.35 11.29 7.76
CA VAL A 122 -7.23 10.95 6.89
C VAL A 122 -6.10 11.95 7.14
N TYR A 123 -4.98 11.48 7.67
CA TYR A 123 -3.78 12.27 7.90
C TYR A 123 -2.79 12.03 6.75
N THR A 124 -2.31 13.07 6.12
CA THR A 124 -1.46 13.00 4.91
C THR A 124 0.02 13.17 5.19
N SER A 125 0.43 13.66 6.38
CA SER A 125 1.82 13.96 6.72
C SER A 125 2.14 13.66 8.19
N PRO A 126 3.35 13.23 8.53
CA PRO A 126 4.41 12.65 7.69
C PRO A 126 4.14 11.19 7.33
N LYS A 127 3.20 10.54 8.03
CA LYS A 127 2.75 9.16 7.77
C LYS A 127 1.27 9.19 7.41
N ARG A 128 0.95 8.70 6.21
CA ARG A 128 -0.45 8.55 5.80
C ARG A 128 -1.16 7.58 6.75
N GLU A 129 -2.05 8.11 7.58
CA GLU A 129 -2.76 7.33 8.60
C GLU A 129 -4.27 7.60 8.52
N ILE A 130 -5.05 6.54 8.64
CA ILE A 130 -6.51 6.62 8.69
C ILE A 130 -6.96 6.25 10.10
N ARG A 131 -7.64 7.16 10.80
CA ARG A 131 -8.15 6.95 12.17
C ARG A 131 -9.66 7.05 12.19
N CYS A 132 -10.32 6.06 12.80
CA CYS A 132 -11.76 6.08 13.04
C CYS A 132 -12.12 7.20 14.02
N LYS A 133 -13.07 8.05 13.66
CA LYS A 133 -13.53 9.20 14.49
C LYS A 133 -14.09 8.75 15.84
N ALA A 134 -14.90 7.69 15.87
CA ALA A 134 -15.44 7.13 17.10
C ALA A 134 -14.32 6.68 18.06
N CYS A 135 -13.33 5.92 17.58
CA CYS A 135 -12.19 5.51 18.41
C CYS A 135 -11.34 6.67 18.92
N VAL A 136 -11.23 7.76 18.15
CA VAL A 136 -10.52 8.97 18.58
C VAL A 136 -11.33 9.67 19.69
N ALA A 137 -12.65 9.78 19.53
CA ALA A 137 -13.54 10.35 20.54
C ALA A 137 -13.54 9.54 21.84
N ASP A 138 -13.65 8.21 21.76
CA ASP A 138 -13.59 7.32 22.93
C ASP A 138 -12.25 7.41 23.68
N ARG A 139 -11.14 7.50 22.95
CA ARG A 139 -9.83 7.71 23.56
C ARG A 139 -9.77 9.05 24.29
N ALA A 140 -10.27 10.11 23.65
CA ALA A 140 -10.31 11.44 24.24
C ALA A 140 -11.21 11.49 25.49
N ALA A 141 -12.36 10.82 25.45
CA ALA A 141 -13.28 10.73 26.58
C ALA A 141 -12.63 9.98 27.76
N ARG A 142 -12.01 8.82 27.50
CA ARG A 142 -11.28 8.05 28.53
C ARG A 142 -10.12 8.87 29.13
N TYR A 143 -9.37 9.57 28.29
CA TYR A 143 -8.29 10.44 28.76
C TYR A 143 -8.82 11.56 29.68
N LYS A 144 -9.91 12.24 29.28
CA LYS A 144 -10.55 13.28 30.12
C LYS A 144 -11.05 12.73 31.44
N ALA A 145 -11.65 11.54 31.45
CA ALA A 145 -12.14 10.89 32.66
C ALA A 145 -11.01 10.53 33.63
N SER A 146 -9.89 9.99 33.10
CA SER A 146 -8.72 9.62 33.92
C SER A 146 -7.83 10.80 34.32
N HIS A 147 -8.00 11.98 33.67
CA HIS A 147 -7.20 13.18 33.93
C HIS A 147 -8.09 14.42 34.13
N PRO A 148 -8.86 14.51 35.25
CA PRO A 148 -9.78 15.61 35.48
C PRO A 148 -9.10 16.99 35.54
N TRP A 149 -7.84 17.03 35.96
CA TRP A 149 -7.02 18.24 35.98
C TRP A 149 -6.74 18.78 34.57
N ALA A 150 -6.58 17.91 33.58
CA ALA A 150 -6.32 18.30 32.17
C ALA A 150 -7.53 19.01 31.56
N ALA A 151 -8.76 18.59 31.93
CA ALA A 151 -9.98 19.25 31.50
C ALA A 151 -10.08 20.69 32.10
N LYS A 152 -9.76 20.84 33.37
CA LYS A 152 -9.73 22.18 34.05
C LYS A 152 -8.66 23.09 33.41
N ALA A 153 -7.46 22.55 33.10
CA ALA A 153 -6.39 23.30 32.46
C ALA A 153 -6.76 23.74 31.02
N ALA A 154 -7.43 22.87 30.24
CA ALA A 154 -7.91 23.23 28.92
C ALA A 154 -8.95 24.36 28.93
N THR A 155 -9.90 24.30 29.86
CA THR A 155 -10.92 25.36 30.05
C THR A 155 -10.27 26.69 30.43
N LYS A 156 -9.27 26.65 31.32
CA LYS A 156 -8.51 27.86 31.71
C LYS A 156 -7.78 28.48 30.50
N ARG A 157 -7.01 27.66 29.74
CA ARG A 157 -6.33 28.13 28.52
C ARG A 157 -7.26 28.73 27.49
N GLN A 158 -8.45 28.16 27.33
CA GLN A 158 -9.45 28.68 26.39
C GLN A 158 -10.05 30.02 26.88
N GLY A 159 -10.25 30.17 28.20
CA GLY A 159 -10.65 31.41 28.84
C GLY A 159 -9.60 32.51 28.66
N ASP A 160 -8.32 32.18 28.87
CA ASP A 160 -7.22 33.14 28.74
C ASP A 160 -7.10 33.63 27.28
N LYS A 161 -7.13 32.71 26.27
CA LYS A 161 -7.16 33.08 24.84
C LYS A 161 -8.34 34.00 24.48
N ARG A 162 -9.54 33.73 25.02
CA ARG A 162 -10.70 34.62 24.79
C ARG A 162 -10.50 36.00 25.40
N ARG A 163 -9.86 36.09 26.56
CA ARG A 163 -9.52 37.39 27.19
C ARG A 163 -8.50 38.15 26.35
N GLU A 164 -7.42 37.49 25.90
CA GLU A 164 -6.40 38.09 25.01
C GLU A 164 -7.02 38.60 23.72
N MET A 165 -7.88 37.82 23.05
CA MET A 165 -8.56 38.27 21.82
C MET A 165 -9.49 39.48 22.09
N ARG A 166 -10.19 39.52 23.23
CA ARG A 166 -11.02 40.67 23.60
C ARG A 166 -10.18 41.92 23.88
N HIS A 167 -9.01 41.78 24.52
CA HIS A 167 -8.11 42.88 24.78
C HIS A 167 -7.49 43.40 23.46
N ALA A 168 -7.07 42.51 22.57
CA ALA A 168 -6.56 42.88 21.24
C ALA A 168 -7.63 43.60 20.41
N ALA A 169 -8.87 43.11 20.39
CA ALA A 169 -9.98 43.75 19.69
C ALA A 169 -10.31 45.16 20.26
N LYS A 170 -10.26 45.32 21.59
CA LYS A 170 -10.43 46.65 22.21
C LYS A 170 -9.30 47.62 21.85
N ALA A 171 -8.06 47.15 21.87
CA ALA A 171 -6.92 47.98 21.50
C ALA A 171 -7.00 48.44 20.04
N ALA A 172 -7.36 47.54 19.12
CA ALA A 172 -7.57 47.87 17.70
C ALA A 172 -8.69 48.91 17.49
N ALA A 173 -9.80 48.81 18.26
CA ALA A 173 -10.91 49.75 18.17
C ALA A 173 -10.58 51.17 18.70
N ILE A 174 -9.64 51.28 19.62
CA ILE A 174 -9.15 52.62 20.12
C ILE A 174 -8.25 53.28 19.05
N THR A 175 -7.44 52.50 18.35
CA THR A 175 -6.52 53.02 17.33
C THR A 175 -7.25 53.54 16.09
N THR A 176 -8.45 53.03 15.80
CA THR A 176 -9.26 53.46 14.65
C THR A 176 -10.12 54.70 14.92
N LYS A 177 -10.32 55.11 16.18
CA LYS A 177 -11.10 56.30 16.54
C LYS A 177 -10.23 57.57 16.70
N GLY A 178 -8.93 57.48 16.56
CA GLY A 178 -7.97 58.59 16.70
C GLY A 178 -7.38 59.15 15.39
N LYS A 179 -8.05 58.89 14.25
CA LYS A 179 -7.67 59.52 12.94
C LYS A 179 -8.83 60.32 12.40
#